data_d37f8420ed8593c89cc6f42799ddb2ad
#
_entry.id   d37f8420ed8593c89cc6f42799ddb2ad
#
_cell.length_a   1.000
_cell.length_b   1.000
_cell.length_c   1.000
_cell.angle_alpha   90.00
_cell.angle_beta   90.00
_cell.angle_gamma   90.00
#
_symmetry.space_group_name_H-M   'P 1'
#
loop_
_entity.id
_entity.type
_entity.pdbx_description
1 polymer ?
#
loop_
_entity_poly.entity_id
_entity_poly.type
_entity_poly.pdbx_seq_one_letter_code
_entity_poly.pdbx_strand_id
1 'polypeptide(L)'
;MTRHIIALLAFAAACTVEDDSRATPDTTAPARPATDSVPRSDTARGARFDTTPALAANDSGNVLIGPDEIRRGGVLVALAQGLTIETPRCSWKGAPLPCYRTPAGVRAIVPLPADEPAGRYALVIDRPASRITREVSVAETAFSQELIFLDDSIYAILRRGRDIARDARAIRRVLETESPEQRWSGMWRMPVDGGKTSGYGVERFYHRASDSTRVVKLESSAKARGAFGLDTSSSGPDVPAWRHAGVDIAVPRGTSVRAPQAGAVAEVGDYVLTGTTLILDHGQGVHSAYFHLDTVLVREGDMVQRGATLARVGATGLATGPHLHYGIYVHGKDVDPAAWHAIRPATLDPATPRSTAAPR
;
A
#
# COMPACT_ATOMS: atom_id res chain seq x y z
N MET A 1 -1.30 25.44 12.21
CA MET A 1 -2.52 25.08 11.47
C MET A 1 -2.13 24.81 10.03
N THR A 2 -2.56 23.69 9.47
CA THR A 2 -2.45 23.31 8.05
C THR A 2 -1.10 22.72 7.59
N ARG A 3 -0.78 21.48 7.98
CA ARG A 3 0.25 20.64 7.36
C ARG A 3 -0.23 19.20 7.14
N HIS A 4 -1.45 19.00 6.66
CA HIS A 4 -2.01 17.66 6.40
C HIS A 4 -2.64 17.59 5.01
N ILE A 5 -1.92 17.98 4.00
CA ILE A 5 -2.41 17.81 2.64
C ILE A 5 -1.25 17.30 1.80
N ILE A 6 -1.47 16.15 1.18
CA ILE A 6 -0.69 15.50 0.13
C ILE A 6 0.22 14.38 0.64
N ALA A 7 -0.38 13.24 0.96
CA ALA A 7 0.24 11.94 0.90
C ALA A 7 -0.45 11.12 -0.20
N LEU A 8 -0.35 11.56 -1.43
CA LEU A 8 -0.73 10.74 -2.58
C LEU A 8 0.34 10.92 -3.63
N LEU A 9 1.08 9.83 -3.94
CA LEU A 9 1.86 9.68 -5.17
C LEU A 9 3.37 9.48 -5.06
N ALA A 10 3.74 8.51 -5.65
CA ALA A 10 4.73 7.63 -5.91
C ALA A 10 5.67 7.61 -7.07
N PHE A 11 6.83 7.14 -7.13
CA PHE A 11 7.48 6.87 -8.39
C PHE A 11 8.63 5.91 -8.57
N ALA A 12 8.91 5.50 -9.82
CA ALA A 12 9.75 4.41 -10.29
C ALA A 12 11.21 4.79 -10.56
N ALA A 13 12.13 3.85 -10.38
CA ALA A 13 13.52 3.93 -10.80
C ALA A 13 13.65 3.61 -12.30
N ALA A 14 14.51 4.34 -13.02
CA ALA A 14 14.83 4.09 -14.42
C ALA A 14 15.67 2.83 -14.59
N CYS A 15 15.21 1.87 -15.40
CA CYS A 15 16.07 0.92 -16.09
C CYS A 15 16.36 1.46 -17.49
N THR A 16 17.55 1.93 -17.74
CA THR A 16 18.05 2.14 -19.10
C THR A 16 18.36 0.78 -19.71
N VAL A 17 17.58 0.39 -20.69
CA VAL A 17 17.95 -0.71 -21.61
C VAL A 17 18.82 -0.10 -22.68
N GLU A 18 20.12 -0.34 -22.64
CA GLU A 18 20.98 -0.14 -23.79
C GLU A 18 20.74 -1.26 -24.79
N ASP A 19 20.33 -0.85 -25.97
CA ASP A 19 20.22 -1.72 -27.15
C ASP A 19 21.64 -1.88 -27.76
N ASP A 20 22.31 -2.98 -27.44
CA ASP A 20 23.58 -3.34 -28.07
C ASP A 20 23.38 -4.55 -29.00
N SER A 21 23.04 -4.24 -30.23
CA SER A 21 23.05 -5.19 -31.32
C SER A 21 24.41 -5.15 -32.00
N ARG A 22 25.34 -6.06 -31.65
CA ARG A 22 26.38 -6.67 -32.49
C ARG A 22 27.51 -7.27 -31.68
N ALA A 23 27.59 -8.59 -31.63
CA ALA A 23 28.86 -9.30 -31.76
C ALA A 23 28.65 -10.82 -31.82
N THR A 24 29.30 -11.39 -32.80
CA THR A 24 29.43 -12.83 -33.10
C THR A 24 30.30 -13.55 -32.07
N PRO A 25 30.18 -14.89 -31.95
CA PRO A 25 30.79 -15.66 -30.88
C PRO A 25 32.27 -15.97 -31.16
N ASP A 26 33.10 -15.82 -30.13
CA ASP A 26 34.40 -16.48 -30.11
C ASP A 26 34.51 -17.43 -28.91
N THR A 27 34.87 -18.65 -29.25
CA THR A 27 35.09 -19.80 -28.39
C THR A 27 36.48 -19.76 -27.80
N THR A 28 36.60 -19.66 -26.46
CA THR A 28 37.68 -20.34 -25.71
C THR A 28 37.43 -20.22 -24.21
N ALA A 29 37.22 -21.36 -23.56
CA ALA A 29 37.31 -21.46 -22.10
C ALA A 29 38.76 -21.58 -21.65
N PRO A 30 39.10 -21.07 -20.49
CA PRO A 30 39.86 -21.87 -19.58
C PRO A 30 39.35 -21.80 -18.11
N ALA A 31 39.37 -23.02 -17.54
CA ALA A 31 39.69 -23.42 -16.17
C ALA A 31 39.28 -22.56 -14.95
N ARG A 32 38.47 -23.17 -14.10
CA ARG A 32 38.26 -22.86 -12.68
C ARG A 32 39.56 -22.94 -11.87
N PRO A 33 39.70 -22.14 -10.83
CA PRO A 33 40.30 -22.64 -9.59
C PRO A 33 39.27 -22.70 -8.44
N ALA A 34 39.66 -23.53 -7.48
CA ALA A 34 38.90 -24.16 -6.42
C ALA A 34 38.48 -23.21 -5.28
N THR A 35 37.34 -23.55 -4.74
CA THR A 35 36.92 -23.56 -3.32
C THR A 35 37.65 -22.67 -2.32
N ASP A 36 36.91 -21.67 -1.82
CA ASP A 36 37.09 -21.24 -0.44
C ASP A 36 35.74 -21.28 0.30
N SER A 37 35.77 -22.03 1.37
CA SER A 37 34.66 -22.37 2.25
C SER A 37 34.34 -21.17 3.15
N VAL A 38 33.16 -20.60 2.99
CA VAL A 38 32.57 -19.68 3.95
C VAL A 38 31.77 -20.48 4.98
N PRO A 39 31.97 -20.30 6.28
CA PRO A 39 31.26 -21.05 7.29
C PRO A 39 29.76 -20.71 7.31
N ARG A 40 28.94 -21.74 7.19
CA ARG A 40 27.49 -21.66 7.44
C ARG A 40 27.27 -21.39 8.93
N SER A 41 26.73 -20.23 9.28
CA SER A 41 26.12 -20.02 10.57
C SER A 41 24.71 -20.63 10.54
N ASP A 42 24.58 -21.86 11.01
CA ASP A 42 23.32 -22.44 11.45
C ASP A 42 22.83 -21.65 12.68
N THR A 43 21.81 -20.85 12.54
CA THR A 43 20.80 -20.57 13.59
C THR A 43 19.59 -19.87 13.00
N ALA A 44 18.86 -20.53 12.11
CA ALA A 44 17.46 -20.26 11.93
C ALA A 44 16.67 -21.23 12.81
N ARG A 45 16.60 -20.94 14.11
CA ARG A 45 15.56 -21.51 14.98
C ARG A 45 14.22 -21.02 14.46
N GLY A 46 13.48 -21.94 13.83
CA GLY A 46 12.08 -21.74 13.46
C GLY A 46 11.29 -21.31 14.70
N ALA A 47 10.87 -20.05 14.71
CA ALA A 47 9.87 -19.57 15.64
C ALA A 47 8.58 -20.37 15.35
N ARG A 48 8.28 -21.32 16.22
CA ARG A 48 6.95 -21.94 16.28
C ARG A 48 5.99 -20.82 16.66
N PHE A 49 5.18 -20.42 15.70
CA PHE A 49 4.09 -19.50 15.96
C PHE A 49 3.06 -20.24 16.83
N ASP A 50 3.07 -19.92 18.11
CA ASP A 50 2.03 -20.34 19.03
C ASP A 50 0.73 -19.63 18.60
N THR A 51 -0.25 -20.40 18.15
CA THR A 51 -1.46 -19.91 17.47
C THR A 51 -2.58 -19.60 18.45
N THR A 52 -2.27 -19.25 19.69
CA THR A 52 -3.28 -18.84 20.66
C THR A 52 -3.09 -17.36 20.97
N PRO A 53 -3.95 -16.43 20.48
CA PRO A 53 -3.93 -15.07 20.98
C PRO A 53 -4.31 -15.12 22.46
N ALA A 54 -3.43 -14.64 23.34
CA ALA A 54 -3.75 -14.44 24.74
C ALA A 54 -4.93 -13.49 24.87
N LEU A 55 -6.12 -14.01 25.09
CA LEU A 55 -7.31 -13.28 25.46
C LEU A 55 -7.10 -12.76 26.89
N ALA A 56 -6.77 -11.48 27.02
CA ALA A 56 -6.91 -10.78 28.27
C ALA A 56 -8.41 -10.79 28.64
N ALA A 57 -8.75 -11.57 29.64
CA ALA A 57 -10.12 -11.72 30.14
C ALA A 57 -10.52 -10.45 30.87
N ASN A 58 -11.25 -9.57 30.21
CA ASN A 58 -12.22 -8.68 30.84
C ASN A 58 -13.23 -8.26 29.79
N ASP A 59 -14.43 -8.76 30.03
CA ASP A 59 -15.68 -8.59 29.31
C ASP A 59 -15.92 -9.52 28.11
N SER A 60 -17.02 -10.27 28.18
CA SER A 60 -17.43 -11.46 27.45
C SER A 60 -17.81 -11.24 25.95
N GLY A 61 -16.98 -10.54 25.20
CA GLY A 61 -17.12 -10.47 23.74
C GLY A 61 -15.95 -11.18 23.07
N ASN A 62 -16.22 -12.21 22.29
CA ASN A 62 -15.22 -12.87 21.48
C ASN A 62 -14.79 -11.93 20.33
N VAL A 63 -13.75 -11.11 20.53
CA VAL A 63 -13.23 -10.19 19.52
C VAL A 63 -11.98 -10.78 18.92
N LEU A 64 -12.06 -11.18 17.65
CA LEU A 64 -10.90 -11.54 16.85
C LEU A 64 -10.22 -10.26 16.37
N ILE A 65 -8.90 -10.20 16.49
CA ILE A 65 -8.08 -9.10 15.99
C ILE A 65 -7.04 -9.67 15.05
N GLY A 66 -6.81 -9.01 13.94
CA GLY A 66 -5.76 -9.36 12.98
C GLY A 66 -5.22 -8.12 12.27
N PRO A 67 -3.99 -8.19 11.78
CA PRO A 67 -3.01 -9.28 11.88
C PRO A 67 -2.41 -9.44 13.30
N ASP A 68 -1.60 -10.48 13.50
CA ASP A 68 -0.95 -10.75 14.81
C ASP A 68 0.03 -9.63 15.20
N GLU A 69 0.67 -9.01 14.23
CA GLU A 69 1.55 -7.86 14.41
C GLU A 69 0.95 -6.62 13.75
N ILE A 70 0.65 -5.63 14.57
CA ILE A 70 0.02 -4.38 14.17
C ILE A 70 1.08 -3.29 14.15
N ARG A 71 1.32 -2.70 12.98
CA ARG A 71 2.37 -1.69 12.78
C ARG A 71 1.94 -0.58 11.83
N ARG A 72 2.67 0.52 11.86
CA ARG A 72 2.52 1.65 10.92
C ARG A 72 2.59 1.16 9.49
N GLY A 73 1.79 1.74 8.62
CA GLY A 73 1.62 1.30 7.23
C GLY A 73 0.64 0.14 7.08
N GLY A 74 0.23 -0.49 8.17
CA GLY A 74 -0.63 -1.66 8.16
C GLY A 74 -2.12 -1.34 8.29
N VAL A 75 -2.85 -2.34 8.69
CA VAL A 75 -4.29 -2.26 8.96
C VAL A 75 -4.63 -3.18 10.13
N LEU A 76 -5.56 -2.74 10.97
CA LEU A 76 -6.14 -3.56 12.03
C LEU A 76 -7.57 -3.93 11.63
N VAL A 77 -7.89 -5.21 11.65
CA VAL A 77 -9.26 -5.69 11.50
C VAL A 77 -9.71 -6.33 12.81
N ALA A 78 -10.82 -5.85 13.36
CA ALA A 78 -11.44 -6.42 14.54
C ALA A 78 -12.83 -6.93 14.19
N LEU A 79 -13.17 -8.14 14.66
CA LEU A 79 -14.48 -8.77 14.51
C LEU A 79 -15.01 -9.15 15.89
N ALA A 80 -16.02 -8.44 16.36
CA ALA A 80 -16.76 -8.79 17.57
C ALA A 80 -17.82 -9.83 17.20
N GLN A 81 -17.48 -11.11 17.44
CA GLN A 81 -18.32 -12.26 17.03
C GLN A 81 -19.61 -12.33 17.83
N GLY A 82 -20.69 -12.76 17.17
CA GLY A 82 -22.00 -12.99 17.78
C GLY A 82 -22.74 -11.69 18.18
N LEU A 83 -22.15 -10.51 17.90
CA LEU A 83 -22.78 -9.23 18.18
C LEU A 83 -23.81 -8.89 17.10
N THR A 84 -25.07 -8.77 17.50
CA THR A 84 -26.18 -8.35 16.65
C THR A 84 -26.62 -6.96 17.07
N ILE A 85 -26.05 -5.92 16.44
CA ILE A 85 -26.39 -4.52 16.71
C ILE A 85 -26.87 -3.91 15.39
N GLU A 86 -28.03 -3.26 15.37
CA GLU A 86 -28.57 -2.64 14.15
C GLU A 86 -27.69 -1.53 13.62
N THR A 87 -27.24 -0.65 14.50
CA THR A 87 -26.37 0.49 14.18
C THR A 87 -25.13 0.43 15.06
N PRO A 88 -24.09 -0.36 14.65
CA PRO A 88 -22.89 -0.46 15.45
C PRO A 88 -22.15 0.88 15.47
N ARG A 89 -21.58 1.21 16.63
CA ARG A 89 -20.74 2.39 16.83
C ARG A 89 -19.39 1.93 17.31
N CYS A 90 -18.35 2.39 16.60
CA CYS A 90 -16.97 2.11 16.95
C CYS A 90 -16.19 3.42 17.06
N SER A 91 -15.10 3.38 17.84
CA SER A 91 -14.16 4.47 17.86
C SER A 91 -12.72 3.96 17.95
N TRP A 92 -11.81 4.69 17.34
CA TRP A 92 -10.38 4.49 17.40
C TRP A 92 -9.71 5.76 17.92
N LYS A 93 -8.88 5.64 18.94
CA LYS A 93 -8.20 6.82 19.55
C LYS A 93 -9.20 7.89 20.04
N GLY A 94 -10.40 7.48 20.42
CA GLY A 94 -11.48 8.37 20.81
C GLY A 94 -12.25 9.06 19.67
N ALA A 95 -11.81 8.90 18.41
CA ALA A 95 -12.53 9.41 17.25
C ALA A 95 -13.50 8.35 16.67
N PRO A 96 -14.66 8.75 16.12
CA PRO A 96 -15.57 7.82 15.46
C PRO A 96 -14.86 7.04 14.35
N LEU A 97 -15.16 5.74 14.26
CA LEU A 97 -14.66 4.83 13.24
C LEU A 97 -15.83 4.10 12.60
N PRO A 98 -15.94 4.05 11.26
CA PRO A 98 -16.93 3.21 10.60
C PRO A 98 -16.78 1.75 11.03
N CYS A 99 -17.92 1.10 11.30
CA CYS A 99 -17.95 -0.32 11.55
C CYS A 99 -19.25 -0.94 10.99
N TYR A 100 -19.18 -2.21 10.66
CA TYR A 100 -20.16 -2.84 9.79
C TYR A 100 -20.71 -4.10 10.39
N ARG A 101 -22.01 -4.31 10.17
CA ARG A 101 -22.64 -5.60 10.45
C ARG A 101 -22.13 -6.63 9.45
N THR A 102 -21.85 -7.81 9.96
CA THR A 102 -21.54 -8.99 9.17
C THR A 102 -22.36 -10.17 9.70
N PRO A 103 -22.52 -11.26 8.93
CA PRO A 103 -23.17 -12.47 9.44
C PRO A 103 -22.52 -13.03 10.72
N ALA A 104 -21.23 -12.76 10.93
CA ALA A 104 -20.48 -13.22 12.08
C ALA A 104 -20.48 -12.25 13.28
N GLY A 105 -20.94 -11.01 13.10
CA GLY A 105 -20.92 -10.00 14.16
C GLY A 105 -20.65 -8.58 13.63
N VAL A 106 -19.97 -7.77 14.43
CA VAL A 106 -19.59 -6.41 14.08
C VAL A 106 -18.11 -6.35 13.72
N ARG A 107 -17.81 -5.85 12.54
CA ARG A 107 -16.44 -5.63 12.03
C ARG A 107 -16.06 -4.16 12.10
N ALA A 108 -14.85 -3.88 12.57
CA ALA A 108 -14.18 -2.60 12.45
C ALA A 108 -12.87 -2.80 11.65
N ILE A 109 -12.58 -1.89 10.72
CA ILE A 109 -11.34 -1.88 9.94
C ILE A 109 -10.64 -0.56 10.22
N VAL A 110 -9.45 -0.60 10.82
CA VAL A 110 -8.69 0.58 11.22
C VAL A 110 -7.49 0.74 10.31
N PRO A 111 -7.42 1.77 9.47
CA PRO A 111 -6.22 2.08 8.72
C PRO A 111 -5.14 2.60 9.65
N LEU A 112 -3.90 2.17 9.41
CA LEU A 112 -2.70 2.62 10.11
C LEU A 112 -1.70 3.16 9.09
N PRO A 113 -1.93 4.35 8.52
CA PRO A 113 -1.07 4.90 7.47
C PRO A 113 0.38 5.04 7.93
N ALA A 114 1.30 5.30 7.00
CA ALA A 114 2.73 5.37 7.30
C ALA A 114 3.12 6.50 8.28
N ASP A 115 2.28 7.52 8.42
CA ASP A 115 2.43 8.61 9.38
C ASP A 115 1.67 8.39 10.70
N GLU A 116 0.98 7.25 10.84
CA GLU A 116 0.33 6.90 12.11
C GLU A 116 1.39 6.80 13.21
N PRO A 117 1.27 7.52 14.34
CA PRO A 117 2.24 7.37 15.42
C PRO A 117 2.19 5.97 16.02
N ALA A 118 3.36 5.41 16.35
CA ALA A 118 3.41 4.19 17.15
C ALA A 118 2.95 4.46 18.58
N GLY A 119 2.40 3.45 19.23
CA GLY A 119 1.89 3.62 20.59
C GLY A 119 0.79 2.63 20.95
N ARG A 120 0.15 2.86 22.09
CA ARG A 120 -1.00 2.09 22.55
C ARG A 120 -2.27 2.89 22.39
N TYR A 121 -3.27 2.26 21.78
CA TYR A 121 -4.54 2.91 21.45
C TYR A 121 -5.71 2.02 21.79
N ALA A 122 -6.84 2.64 22.17
CA ALA A 122 -8.07 1.92 22.42
C ALA A 122 -8.93 1.84 21.16
N LEU A 123 -9.30 0.62 20.77
CA LEU A 123 -10.43 0.34 19.91
C LEU A 123 -11.65 0.07 20.79
N VAL A 124 -12.72 0.81 20.55
CA VAL A 124 -13.96 0.69 21.30
C VAL A 124 -15.10 0.29 20.37
N ILE A 125 -15.92 -0.69 20.80
CA ILE A 125 -17.15 -1.10 20.14
C ILE A 125 -18.28 -0.94 21.15
N ASP A 126 -19.20 0.00 20.89
CA ASP A 126 -20.32 0.27 21.78
C ASP A 126 -21.40 -0.82 21.64
N ARG A 127 -21.98 -1.19 22.78
CA ARG A 127 -23.16 -2.04 22.90
C ARG A 127 -24.29 -1.27 23.60
N PRO A 128 -25.55 -1.71 23.48
CA PRO A 128 -26.68 -1.01 24.14
C PRO A 128 -26.53 -0.83 25.65
N ALA A 129 -25.92 -1.82 26.33
CA ALA A 129 -25.80 -1.82 27.80
C ALA A 129 -24.34 -1.84 28.29
N SER A 130 -23.35 -1.90 27.40
CA SER A 130 -21.94 -2.01 27.80
C SER A 130 -21.03 -1.56 26.66
N ARG A 131 -19.72 -1.66 26.88
CA ARG A 131 -18.71 -1.26 25.90
C ARG A 131 -17.59 -2.31 25.86
N ILE A 132 -17.22 -2.73 24.66
CA ILE A 132 -16.01 -3.52 24.48
C ILE A 132 -14.86 -2.57 24.23
N THR A 133 -13.81 -2.64 25.04
CA THR A 133 -12.58 -1.91 24.80
C THR A 133 -11.42 -2.89 24.60
N ARG A 134 -10.64 -2.65 23.56
CA ARG A 134 -9.39 -3.41 23.28
C ARG A 134 -8.25 -2.43 23.17
N GLU A 135 -7.24 -2.63 24.00
CA GLU A 135 -5.96 -1.93 23.85
C GLU A 135 -5.16 -2.61 22.74
N VAL A 136 -4.65 -1.82 21.81
CA VAL A 136 -3.88 -2.25 20.66
C VAL A 136 -2.55 -1.52 20.64
N SER A 137 -1.46 -2.28 20.57
CA SER A 137 -0.12 -1.73 20.36
C SER A 137 0.17 -1.62 18.88
N VAL A 138 0.45 -0.40 18.41
CA VAL A 138 0.94 -0.13 17.06
C VAL A 138 2.45 0.03 17.11
N ALA A 139 3.16 -0.88 16.45
CA ALA A 139 4.62 -0.87 16.40
C ALA A 139 5.15 0.10 15.35
N GLU A 140 6.40 0.55 15.53
CA GLU A 140 7.12 1.33 14.53
C GLU A 140 7.40 0.51 13.26
N THR A 141 7.46 1.22 12.13
CA THR A 141 7.96 0.72 10.85
C THR A 141 8.97 1.71 10.31
N ALA A 142 10.15 1.24 9.96
CA ALA A 142 11.12 2.04 9.24
C ALA A 142 10.77 2.03 7.75
N PHE A 143 10.59 3.21 7.18
CA PHE A 143 10.40 3.40 5.75
C PHE A 143 11.67 3.95 5.13
N SER A 144 12.02 3.45 3.93
CA SER A 144 13.20 3.92 3.20
C SER A 144 12.95 5.28 2.55
N GLN A 145 14.04 5.91 2.12
CA GLN A 145 14.02 7.15 1.35
C GLN A 145 14.58 6.89 -0.05
N GLU A 146 14.01 7.53 -1.05
CA GLU A 146 14.43 7.44 -2.45
C GLU A 146 14.60 8.82 -3.06
N LEU A 147 15.69 9.01 -3.81
CA LEU A 147 15.88 10.17 -4.68
C LEU A 147 15.41 9.80 -6.08
N ILE A 148 14.51 10.58 -6.62
CA ILE A 148 13.95 10.39 -7.96
C ILE A 148 14.41 11.54 -8.86
N PHE A 149 15.16 11.22 -9.90
CA PHE A 149 15.59 12.18 -10.90
C PHE A 149 14.63 12.14 -12.09
N LEU A 150 14.03 13.28 -12.38
CA LEU A 150 13.03 13.45 -13.42
C LEU A 150 13.57 14.32 -14.55
N ASP A 151 13.30 13.94 -15.78
CA ASP A 151 13.50 14.82 -16.91
C ASP A 151 12.73 16.12 -16.74
N ASP A 152 13.21 17.21 -17.33
CA ASP A 152 12.62 18.54 -17.15
C ASP A 152 11.15 18.61 -17.54
N SER A 153 10.73 17.85 -18.55
CA SER A 153 9.33 17.74 -18.98
C SER A 153 8.43 17.11 -17.92
N ILE A 154 8.90 16.03 -17.29
CA ILE A 154 8.18 15.33 -16.22
C ILE A 154 8.25 16.16 -14.94
N TYR A 155 9.40 16.76 -14.62
CA TYR A 155 9.54 17.63 -13.45
C TYR A 155 8.62 18.86 -13.52
N ALA A 156 8.35 19.37 -14.73
CA ALA A 156 7.42 20.48 -14.92
C ALA A 156 5.98 20.18 -14.46
N ILE A 157 5.59 18.89 -14.44
CA ILE A 157 4.29 18.43 -13.91
C ILE A 157 4.12 18.88 -12.46
N LEU A 158 5.19 18.80 -11.64
CA LEU A 158 5.19 19.15 -10.22
C LEU A 158 4.85 20.63 -9.96
N ARG A 159 5.03 21.50 -10.95
CA ARG A 159 4.69 22.94 -10.87
C ARG A 159 3.20 23.22 -11.01
N ARG A 160 2.40 22.21 -11.41
CA ARG A 160 0.94 22.33 -11.58
C ARG A 160 0.19 22.21 -10.26
N GLY A 161 0.66 22.85 -9.21
CA GLY A 161 0.17 22.68 -7.84
C GLY A 161 -1.32 22.86 -7.64
N ARG A 162 -1.98 23.80 -8.39
CA ARG A 162 -3.44 23.99 -8.33
C ARG A 162 -4.20 22.79 -8.90
N ASP A 163 -3.75 22.27 -10.04
CA ASP A 163 -4.37 21.11 -10.68
C ASP A 163 -4.15 19.87 -9.81
N ILE A 164 -2.93 19.65 -9.32
CA ILE A 164 -2.58 18.56 -8.40
C ILE A 164 -3.48 18.59 -7.16
N ALA A 165 -3.67 19.76 -6.56
CA ALA A 165 -4.52 19.90 -5.38
C ALA A 165 -6.02 19.66 -5.69
N ARG A 166 -6.50 20.06 -6.87
CA ARG A 166 -7.85 19.76 -7.34
C ARG A 166 -8.04 18.25 -7.51
N ASP A 167 -7.12 17.59 -8.22
CA ASP A 167 -7.15 16.18 -8.54
C ASP A 167 -7.07 15.32 -7.27
N ALA A 168 -6.17 15.67 -6.34
CA ALA A 168 -6.06 15.01 -5.05
C ALA A 168 -7.37 15.09 -4.24
N ARG A 169 -8.09 16.22 -4.30
CA ARG A 169 -9.41 16.34 -3.65
C ARG A 169 -10.47 15.47 -4.34
N ALA A 170 -10.43 15.36 -5.68
CA ALA A 170 -11.36 14.51 -6.42
C ALA A 170 -11.17 13.03 -6.05
N ILE A 171 -9.95 12.53 -6.15
CA ILE A 171 -9.59 11.16 -5.77
C ILE A 171 -9.94 10.89 -4.31
N ARG A 172 -9.62 11.80 -3.39
CA ARG A 172 -9.93 11.64 -1.97
C ARG A 172 -11.43 11.47 -1.73
N ARG A 173 -12.29 12.28 -2.37
CA ARG A 173 -13.74 12.14 -2.22
C ARG A 173 -14.23 10.74 -2.59
N VAL A 174 -13.66 10.13 -3.62
CA VAL A 174 -13.99 8.76 -4.01
C VAL A 174 -13.51 7.76 -2.96
N LEU A 175 -12.27 7.89 -2.50
CA LEU A 175 -11.66 7.00 -1.51
C LEU A 175 -12.30 7.10 -0.11
N GLU A 176 -12.97 8.21 0.20
CA GLU A 176 -13.70 8.45 1.45
C GLU A 176 -15.16 7.98 1.37
N THR A 177 -15.61 7.40 0.24
CA THR A 177 -16.97 6.84 0.14
C THR A 177 -17.11 5.58 0.98
N GLU A 178 -18.29 5.42 1.58
CA GLU A 178 -18.59 4.31 2.50
C GLU A 178 -19.77 3.49 1.96
N SER A 179 -19.49 2.32 1.41
CA SER A 179 -20.51 1.34 1.05
C SER A 179 -20.60 0.29 2.16
N PRO A 180 -21.76 0.07 2.80
CA PRO A 180 -21.87 -0.90 3.89
C PRO A 180 -21.76 -2.36 3.40
N GLU A 181 -22.03 -2.59 2.13
CA GLU A 181 -22.01 -3.91 1.51
C GLU A 181 -20.58 -4.39 1.29
N GLN A 182 -20.26 -5.57 1.80
CA GLN A 182 -18.99 -6.24 1.52
C GLN A 182 -19.07 -6.94 0.16
N ARG A 183 -18.20 -6.57 -0.78
CA ARG A 183 -18.12 -7.15 -2.13
C ARG A 183 -16.96 -8.14 -2.30
N TRP A 184 -16.08 -8.25 -1.32
CA TRP A 184 -14.90 -9.12 -1.33
C TRP A 184 -15.08 -10.34 -0.44
N SER A 185 -14.40 -11.44 -0.80
CA SER A 185 -14.37 -12.67 0.00
C SER A 185 -13.06 -13.44 -0.23
N GLY A 186 -12.59 -14.13 0.84
CA GLY A 186 -11.38 -14.93 0.78
C GLY A 186 -10.11 -14.11 0.51
N MET A 187 -9.12 -14.74 -0.13
CA MET A 187 -7.80 -14.14 -0.34
C MET A 187 -7.80 -13.15 -1.52
N TRP A 188 -7.10 -12.05 -1.32
CA TRP A 188 -6.82 -11.06 -2.36
C TRP A 188 -5.70 -11.54 -3.28
N ARG A 189 -5.69 -11.08 -4.53
CA ARG A 189 -4.64 -11.38 -5.51
C ARG A 189 -3.96 -10.10 -5.95
N MET A 190 -2.69 -10.19 -6.31
CA MET A 190 -2.02 -9.07 -6.95
C MET A 190 -2.66 -8.78 -8.32
N PRO A 191 -2.81 -7.50 -8.70
CA PRO A 191 -3.47 -7.12 -9.96
C PRO A 191 -2.64 -7.44 -11.21
N VAL A 192 -1.33 -7.56 -11.05
CA VAL A 192 -0.38 -8.00 -12.09
C VAL A 192 0.68 -8.91 -11.48
N ASP A 193 1.26 -9.78 -12.30
CA ASP A 193 2.44 -10.56 -11.93
C ASP A 193 3.69 -9.81 -12.40
N GLY A 194 4.52 -9.38 -11.43
CA GLY A 194 5.72 -8.60 -11.73
C GLY A 194 6.58 -8.34 -10.49
N GLY A 195 7.80 -7.87 -10.72
CA GLY A 195 8.70 -7.47 -9.64
C GLY A 195 8.29 -6.14 -9.02
N LYS A 196 8.22 -6.09 -7.69
CA LYS A 196 8.05 -4.84 -6.96
C LYS A 196 9.33 -4.01 -7.09
N THR A 197 9.22 -2.80 -7.62
CA THR A 197 10.33 -1.85 -7.77
C THR A 197 10.38 -0.84 -6.65
N SER A 198 9.23 -0.45 -6.11
CA SER A 198 9.17 0.43 -4.95
C SER A 198 8.04 0.02 -4.00
N GLY A 199 8.31 0.14 -2.70
CA GLY A 199 7.41 -0.25 -1.63
C GLY A 199 6.49 0.87 -1.16
N TYR A 200 5.48 0.48 -0.38
CA TYR A 200 4.64 1.39 0.36
C TYR A 200 5.45 2.16 1.43
N GLY A 201 5.09 3.40 1.67
CA GLY A 201 5.64 4.22 2.74
C GLY A 201 7.01 4.85 2.44
N VAL A 202 7.63 4.51 1.30
CA VAL A 202 8.89 5.12 0.88
C VAL A 202 8.73 6.64 0.76
N GLU A 203 9.62 7.39 1.39
CA GLU A 203 9.67 8.84 1.28
C GLU A 203 10.52 9.23 0.06
N ARG A 204 9.92 9.92 -0.91
CA ARG A 204 10.52 10.23 -2.21
C ARG A 204 10.80 11.70 -2.34
N PHE A 205 12.02 12.01 -2.75
CA PHE A 205 12.51 13.37 -3.04
C PHE A 205 12.73 13.50 -4.54
N TYR A 206 12.05 14.47 -5.15
CA TYR A 206 12.07 14.65 -6.60
C TYR A 206 13.03 15.74 -7.01
N HIS A 207 13.99 15.40 -7.87
CA HIS A 207 15.00 16.29 -8.40
C HIS A 207 14.95 16.31 -9.94
N ARG A 208 15.50 17.36 -10.53
CA ARG A 208 15.72 17.35 -11.97
C ARG A 208 16.90 16.46 -12.33
N ALA A 209 16.82 15.75 -13.44
CA ALA A 209 17.94 14.95 -13.94
C ALA A 209 19.21 15.79 -14.16
N SER A 210 19.05 17.04 -14.60
CA SER A 210 20.16 18.00 -14.74
C SER A 210 20.89 18.32 -13.43
N ASP A 211 20.25 18.15 -12.27
CA ASP A 211 20.82 18.41 -10.96
C ASP A 211 21.48 17.18 -10.32
N SER A 212 21.41 16.01 -10.96
CA SER A 212 21.84 14.71 -10.43
C SER A 212 23.26 14.69 -9.89
N THR A 213 24.23 15.25 -10.64
CA THR A 213 25.64 15.29 -10.24
C THR A 213 25.87 16.10 -8.97
N ARG A 214 25.13 17.19 -8.78
CA ARG A 214 25.22 18.05 -7.60
C ARG A 214 24.64 17.37 -6.38
N VAL A 215 23.47 16.72 -6.50
CA VAL A 215 22.77 16.04 -5.42
C VAL A 215 23.57 14.84 -4.92
N VAL A 216 24.05 13.97 -5.81
CA VAL A 216 24.89 12.81 -5.47
C VAL A 216 26.19 13.25 -4.75
N LYS A 217 26.80 14.36 -5.15
CA LYS A 217 28.00 14.89 -4.50
C LYS A 217 27.71 15.39 -3.07
N LEU A 218 26.54 16.00 -2.83
CA LEU A 218 26.12 16.44 -1.50
C LEU A 218 25.85 15.26 -0.58
N GLU A 219 25.20 14.22 -1.06
CA GLU A 219 24.93 13.00 -0.31
C GLU A 219 26.19 12.24 0.06
N SER A 220 27.14 12.08 -0.88
CA SER A 220 28.41 11.44 -0.62
C SER A 220 29.17 12.19 0.49
N SER A 221 29.06 13.51 0.54
CA SER A 221 29.68 14.36 1.57
C SER A 221 28.97 14.24 2.93
N ALA A 222 27.66 14.07 2.96
CA ALA A 222 26.86 13.85 4.17
C ALA A 222 27.11 12.45 4.75
N LYS A 223 27.20 11.43 3.89
CA LYS A 223 27.51 10.05 4.26
C LYS A 223 28.90 9.91 4.86
N ALA A 224 29.89 10.62 4.30
CA ALA A 224 31.25 10.66 4.83
C ALA A 224 31.33 11.31 6.23
N ARG A 225 30.35 12.16 6.60
CA ARG A 225 30.26 12.82 7.92
C ARG A 225 29.37 12.06 8.93
N GLY A 226 28.90 10.86 8.59
CA GLY A 226 28.07 10.04 9.50
C GLY A 226 26.65 10.58 9.75
N ALA A 227 26.22 11.59 9.00
CA ALA A 227 24.90 12.18 9.14
C ALA A 227 23.94 11.50 8.17
N PHE A 228 23.25 10.42 8.63
CA PHE A 228 22.05 9.88 7.99
C PHE A 228 20.83 10.70 8.41
N GLY A 229 20.83 11.97 8.12
CA GLY A 229 19.67 12.81 8.01
C GLY A 229 19.86 13.55 6.71
N LEU A 230 19.01 13.32 5.71
CA LEU A 230 18.93 14.28 4.62
C LEU A 230 18.67 15.62 5.27
N ASP A 231 19.68 16.49 5.24
CA ASP A 231 19.51 17.88 5.61
C ASP A 231 18.53 18.47 4.59
N THR A 232 17.26 18.41 4.91
CA THR A 232 16.19 19.02 4.11
C THR A 232 16.34 20.54 4.04
N SER A 233 17.24 21.13 4.83
CA SER A 233 17.61 22.54 4.74
C SER A 233 18.52 22.85 3.53
N SER A 234 19.19 21.85 2.96
CA SER A 234 20.03 21.98 1.76
C SER A 234 19.29 21.64 0.45
N SER A 235 18.17 20.91 0.51
CA SER A 235 17.20 20.90 -0.57
C SER A 235 16.48 22.25 -0.48
N GLY A 236 16.65 23.12 -1.47
CA GLY A 236 15.97 24.41 -1.51
C GLY A 236 14.46 24.23 -1.26
N PRO A 237 13.72 25.30 -0.90
CA PRO A 237 12.33 25.24 -0.49
C PRO A 237 11.36 24.63 -1.52
N ASP A 238 11.86 24.16 -2.64
CA ASP A 238 11.12 23.73 -3.82
C ASP A 238 11.20 22.23 -4.15
N VAL A 239 11.84 21.39 -3.30
CA VAL A 239 11.91 19.94 -3.56
C VAL A 239 10.67 19.26 -2.95
N PRO A 240 9.72 18.83 -3.78
CA PRO A 240 8.57 18.12 -3.27
C PRO A 240 9.01 16.76 -2.71
N ALA A 241 8.63 16.49 -1.47
CA ALA A 241 8.80 15.19 -0.85
C ALA A 241 7.44 14.58 -0.60
N TRP A 242 7.22 13.36 -1.07
CA TRP A 242 5.97 12.64 -0.86
C TRP A 242 6.22 11.22 -0.39
N ARG A 243 5.30 10.75 0.42
CA ARG A 243 5.30 9.36 0.87
C ARG A 243 4.53 8.49 -0.13
N HIS A 244 5.12 7.36 -0.51
CA HIS A 244 4.54 6.42 -1.46
C HIS A 244 3.32 5.71 -0.88
N ALA A 245 2.13 5.98 -1.44
CA ALA A 245 0.84 5.49 -0.92
C ALA A 245 0.42 4.11 -1.47
N GLY A 246 1.35 3.34 -2.05
CA GLY A 246 1.09 2.05 -2.64
C GLY A 246 2.37 1.29 -2.94
N VAL A 247 2.32 0.41 -3.92
CA VAL A 247 3.47 -0.32 -4.44
C VAL A 247 3.57 -0.12 -5.94
N ASP A 248 4.79 0.00 -6.46
CA ASP A 248 5.04 0.04 -7.89
C ASP A 248 5.54 -1.33 -8.35
N ILE A 249 4.96 -1.79 -9.46
CA ILE A 249 5.25 -3.09 -10.05
C ILE A 249 5.67 -2.86 -11.49
N ALA A 250 6.96 -3.08 -11.77
CA ALA A 250 7.50 -2.94 -13.13
C ALA A 250 7.02 -4.10 -14.00
N VAL A 251 6.27 -3.75 -15.01
CA VAL A 251 5.78 -4.68 -16.04
C VAL A 251 5.65 -3.92 -17.37
N PRO A 252 5.76 -4.61 -18.51
CA PRO A 252 5.66 -3.97 -19.82
C PRO A 252 4.35 -3.21 -20.01
N ARG A 253 4.40 -2.10 -20.77
CA ARG A 253 3.20 -1.38 -21.23
C ARG A 253 2.24 -2.36 -21.93
N GLY A 254 0.94 -2.21 -21.68
CA GLY A 254 -0.09 -3.09 -22.22
C GLY A 254 -0.34 -4.37 -21.43
N THR A 255 0.44 -4.64 -20.37
CA THR A 255 0.16 -5.76 -19.44
C THR A 255 -1.24 -5.63 -18.86
N SER A 256 -1.97 -6.75 -18.81
CA SER A 256 -3.35 -6.78 -18.27
C SER A 256 -3.37 -6.56 -16.76
N VAL A 257 -4.11 -5.56 -16.30
CA VAL A 257 -4.42 -5.31 -14.89
C VAL A 257 -5.72 -6.04 -14.54
N ARG A 258 -5.70 -6.84 -13.46
CA ARG A 258 -6.85 -7.65 -13.03
C ARG A 258 -7.38 -7.20 -11.68
N ALA A 259 -8.69 -7.34 -11.47
CA ALA A 259 -9.33 -7.08 -10.18
C ALA A 259 -8.79 -8.02 -9.09
N PRO A 260 -8.25 -7.50 -7.97
CA PRO A 260 -7.75 -8.30 -6.86
C PRO A 260 -8.89 -9.00 -6.10
N GLN A 261 -10.07 -8.38 -6.11
CA GLN A 261 -11.34 -8.85 -5.57
C GLN A 261 -12.51 -8.27 -6.35
N ALA A 262 -13.72 -8.75 -6.10
CA ALA A 262 -14.92 -8.15 -6.66
C ALA A 262 -15.12 -6.75 -6.10
N GLY A 263 -15.72 -5.87 -6.89
CA GLY A 263 -15.99 -4.47 -6.52
C GLY A 263 -16.81 -3.74 -7.55
N ALA A 264 -17.22 -2.53 -7.23
CA ALA A 264 -17.81 -1.58 -8.16
C ALA A 264 -16.72 -0.62 -8.65
N VAL A 265 -16.74 -0.27 -9.93
CA VAL A 265 -15.89 0.79 -10.48
C VAL A 265 -16.37 2.13 -9.93
N ALA A 266 -15.59 2.72 -9.05
CA ALA A 266 -15.94 3.96 -8.36
C ALA A 266 -15.43 5.21 -9.06
N GLU A 267 -14.35 5.10 -9.86
CA GLU A 267 -13.75 6.21 -10.57
C GLU A 267 -12.97 5.73 -11.79
N VAL A 268 -13.10 6.45 -12.90
CA VAL A 268 -12.26 6.37 -14.09
C VAL A 268 -11.95 7.78 -14.54
N GLY A 269 -10.70 8.22 -14.48
CA GLY A 269 -10.35 9.59 -14.81
C GLY A 269 -8.89 9.78 -15.19
N ASP A 270 -8.57 10.96 -15.73
CA ASP A 270 -7.21 11.37 -16.04
C ASP A 270 -6.79 12.51 -15.10
N TYR A 271 -5.72 12.29 -14.37
CA TYR A 271 -5.22 13.21 -13.35
C TYR A 271 -3.75 13.55 -13.57
N VAL A 272 -3.35 14.72 -13.12
CA VAL A 272 -2.03 15.29 -13.40
C VAL A 272 -0.91 14.37 -12.94
N LEU A 273 -1.02 13.83 -11.74
CA LEU A 273 0.04 13.00 -11.15
C LEU A 273 -0.20 11.51 -11.40
N THR A 274 -1.41 11.03 -11.16
CA THR A 274 -1.73 9.60 -11.29
C THR A 274 -1.96 9.14 -12.73
N GLY A 275 -2.04 10.09 -13.68
CA GLY A 275 -2.37 9.80 -15.07
C GLY A 275 -3.75 9.15 -15.18
N THR A 276 -3.91 8.28 -16.14
CA THR A 276 -5.14 7.48 -16.30
C THR A 276 -5.28 6.55 -15.10
N THR A 277 -6.37 6.76 -14.38
CA THR A 277 -6.65 6.24 -13.03
C THR A 277 -7.92 5.42 -13.04
N LEU A 278 -7.91 4.32 -12.30
CA LEU A 278 -9.07 3.51 -12.00
C LEU A 278 -9.13 3.28 -10.48
N ILE A 279 -10.30 3.38 -9.87
CA ILE A 279 -10.54 3.03 -8.46
C ILE A 279 -11.72 2.07 -8.38
N LEU A 280 -11.54 0.98 -7.63
CA LEU A 280 -12.62 0.05 -7.27
C LEU A 280 -13.04 0.28 -5.81
N ASP A 281 -14.35 0.35 -5.58
CA ASP A 281 -14.97 0.24 -4.26
C ASP A 281 -15.31 -1.23 -3.98
N HIS A 282 -14.69 -1.80 -2.97
CA HIS A 282 -14.93 -3.17 -2.53
C HIS A 282 -15.95 -3.25 -1.40
N GLY A 283 -16.45 -2.11 -0.94
CA GLY A 283 -17.35 -1.98 0.21
C GLY A 283 -16.64 -1.94 1.55
N GLN A 284 -17.39 -1.54 2.57
CA GLN A 284 -16.89 -1.35 3.94
C GLN A 284 -15.69 -0.40 4.01
N GLY A 285 -15.70 0.68 3.21
CA GLY A 285 -14.65 1.69 3.13
C GLY A 285 -13.33 1.21 2.52
N VAL A 286 -13.31 0.04 1.88
CA VAL A 286 -12.10 -0.53 1.27
C VAL A 286 -12.09 -0.25 -0.22
N HIS A 287 -11.03 0.41 -0.69
CA HIS A 287 -10.82 0.72 -2.11
C HIS A 287 -9.47 0.19 -2.59
N SER A 288 -9.40 -0.18 -3.87
CA SER A 288 -8.14 -0.39 -4.57
C SER A 288 -7.99 0.61 -5.71
N ALA A 289 -6.80 1.18 -5.86
CA ALA A 289 -6.49 2.18 -6.87
C ALA A 289 -5.37 1.71 -7.80
N TYR A 290 -5.49 2.07 -9.07
CA TYR A 290 -4.61 1.69 -10.18
C TYR A 290 -4.26 2.95 -10.94
N PHE A 291 -2.96 3.30 -10.97
CA PHE A 291 -2.49 4.52 -11.61
C PHE A 291 -1.55 4.23 -12.78
N HIS A 292 -1.26 5.29 -13.54
CA HIS A 292 -0.37 5.28 -14.70
C HIS A 292 -0.81 4.35 -15.81
N LEU A 293 -2.12 4.10 -15.90
CA LEU A 293 -2.70 3.20 -16.88
C LEU A 293 -2.56 3.74 -18.31
N ASP A 294 -2.53 2.82 -19.29
CA ASP A 294 -2.60 3.15 -20.71
C ASP A 294 -4.06 3.21 -21.20
N THR A 295 -4.86 2.24 -20.77
CA THR A 295 -6.26 2.10 -21.19
C THR A 295 -7.07 1.45 -20.09
N VAL A 296 -8.25 1.98 -19.79
CA VAL A 296 -9.25 1.38 -18.91
C VAL A 296 -10.30 0.67 -19.77
N LEU A 297 -10.67 -0.55 -19.39
CA LEU A 297 -11.57 -1.43 -20.14
C LEU A 297 -12.97 -1.56 -19.50
N VAL A 298 -13.19 -0.91 -18.39
CA VAL A 298 -14.44 -0.89 -17.62
C VAL A 298 -14.91 0.55 -17.46
N ARG A 299 -16.14 0.75 -17.00
CA ARG A 299 -16.76 2.08 -16.81
C ARG A 299 -17.18 2.26 -15.37
N GLU A 300 -17.28 3.50 -14.92
CA GLU A 300 -17.87 3.82 -13.64
C GLU A 300 -19.27 3.19 -13.48
N GLY A 301 -19.52 2.62 -12.31
CA GLY A 301 -20.72 1.87 -11.99
C GLY A 301 -20.69 0.39 -12.36
N ASP A 302 -19.74 -0.07 -13.18
CA ASP A 302 -19.62 -1.50 -13.51
C ASP A 302 -19.29 -2.32 -12.26
N MET A 303 -19.98 -3.47 -12.12
CA MET A 303 -19.65 -4.48 -11.11
C MET A 303 -18.67 -5.48 -11.70
N VAL A 304 -17.49 -5.59 -11.10
CA VAL A 304 -16.43 -6.49 -11.57
C VAL A 304 -16.23 -7.65 -10.60
N GLN A 305 -15.92 -8.82 -11.14
CA GLN A 305 -15.58 -10.01 -10.36
C GLN A 305 -14.05 -10.09 -10.14
N ARG A 306 -13.63 -10.79 -9.10
CA ARG A 306 -12.23 -11.10 -8.86
C ARG A 306 -11.58 -11.73 -10.10
N GLY A 307 -10.46 -11.20 -10.56
CA GLY A 307 -9.72 -11.66 -11.75
C GLY A 307 -10.20 -11.08 -13.07
N ALA A 308 -11.30 -10.30 -13.09
CA ALA A 308 -11.73 -9.58 -14.29
C ALA A 308 -10.62 -8.65 -14.79
N THR A 309 -10.44 -8.53 -16.09
CA THR A 309 -9.51 -7.59 -16.70
C THR A 309 -10.10 -6.19 -16.63
N LEU A 310 -9.39 -5.27 -15.99
CA LEU A 310 -9.81 -3.90 -15.72
C LEU A 310 -9.22 -2.89 -16.70
N ALA A 311 -7.92 -3.05 -16.98
CA ALA A 311 -7.13 -2.03 -17.64
C ALA A 311 -5.86 -2.62 -18.27
N ARG A 312 -5.07 -1.73 -18.89
CA ARG A 312 -3.72 -2.01 -19.39
C ARG A 312 -2.72 -1.08 -18.70
N VAL A 313 -1.56 -1.63 -18.32
CA VAL A 313 -0.45 -0.87 -17.74
C VAL A 313 0.08 0.14 -18.76
N GLY A 314 0.36 1.34 -18.31
CA GLY A 314 0.90 2.44 -19.08
C GLY A 314 2.08 3.11 -18.43
N ALA A 315 2.24 4.41 -18.76
CA ALA A 315 3.22 5.33 -18.17
C ALA A 315 2.66 6.76 -18.20
N THR A 316 1.36 6.94 -17.92
CA THR A 316 0.69 8.23 -17.93
C THR A 316 0.89 8.99 -16.62
N GLY A 317 0.73 10.30 -16.63
CA GLY A 317 0.93 11.16 -15.46
C GLY A 317 2.41 11.32 -15.09
N LEU A 318 2.70 11.35 -13.78
CA LEU A 318 4.06 11.47 -13.26
C LEU A 318 4.74 10.08 -13.29
N ALA A 319 5.12 9.56 -14.47
CA ALA A 319 5.71 8.25 -14.73
C ALA A 319 7.08 8.33 -15.42
N THR A 320 8.15 7.70 -14.88
CA THR A 320 9.47 7.61 -15.53
C THR A 320 9.56 6.43 -16.51
N GLY A 321 8.65 5.50 -16.44
CA GLY A 321 8.58 4.33 -17.33
C GLY A 321 7.34 3.48 -17.08
N PRO A 322 7.10 2.43 -17.88
CA PRO A 322 5.94 1.57 -17.73
C PRO A 322 5.95 0.81 -16.40
N HIS A 323 4.90 0.98 -15.60
CA HIS A 323 4.68 0.25 -14.36
C HIS A 323 3.22 0.40 -13.92
N LEU A 324 2.78 -0.46 -13.03
CA LEU A 324 1.54 -0.29 -12.31
C LEU A 324 1.84 0.27 -10.91
N HIS A 325 1.29 1.42 -10.59
CA HIS A 325 1.10 1.81 -9.19
C HIS A 325 -0.20 1.19 -8.68
N TYR A 326 -0.11 0.43 -7.59
CA TYR A 326 -1.22 -0.24 -6.93
C TYR A 326 -1.32 0.19 -5.47
N GLY A 327 -2.46 0.80 -5.10
CA GLY A 327 -2.75 1.25 -3.74
C GLY A 327 -3.97 0.53 -3.13
N ILE A 328 -3.96 0.34 -1.81
CA ILE A 328 -5.13 -0.03 -1.02
C ILE A 328 -5.43 1.11 -0.06
N TYR A 329 -6.70 1.46 0.03
CA TYR A 329 -7.20 2.52 0.89
C TYR A 329 -8.33 1.99 1.77
N VAL A 330 -8.31 2.41 3.03
CA VAL A 330 -9.34 2.09 4.02
C VAL A 330 -9.81 3.41 4.62
N HIS A 331 -11.10 3.71 4.49
CA HIS A 331 -11.70 4.96 4.96
C HIS A 331 -10.90 6.19 4.48
N GLY A 332 -10.50 6.20 3.21
CA GLY A 332 -9.73 7.28 2.60
C GLY A 332 -8.25 7.36 3.01
N LYS A 333 -7.75 6.41 3.80
CA LYS A 333 -6.35 6.34 4.23
C LYS A 333 -5.62 5.21 3.52
N ASP A 334 -4.43 5.50 3.01
CA ASP A 334 -3.56 4.51 2.39
C ASP A 334 -3.01 3.51 3.42
N VAL A 335 -2.93 2.25 3.03
CA VAL A 335 -2.30 1.18 3.79
C VAL A 335 -1.42 0.34 2.88
N ASP A 336 -0.43 -0.34 3.43
CA ASP A 336 0.46 -1.22 2.66
C ASP A 336 -0.36 -2.35 2.01
N PRO A 337 -0.40 -2.43 0.66
CA PRO A 337 -1.06 -3.53 -0.03
C PRO A 337 -0.57 -4.91 0.43
N ALA A 338 0.71 -5.06 0.79
CA ALA A 338 1.24 -6.32 1.29
C ALA A 338 0.66 -6.68 2.66
N ALA A 339 0.52 -5.69 3.56
CA ALA A 339 -0.12 -5.89 4.87
C ALA A 339 -1.60 -6.24 4.71
N TRP A 340 -2.32 -5.58 3.79
CA TRP A 340 -3.71 -5.91 3.49
C TRP A 340 -3.87 -7.34 2.95
N HIS A 341 -3.05 -7.74 1.98
CA HIS A 341 -3.10 -9.08 1.37
C HIS A 341 -2.71 -10.19 2.34
N ALA A 342 -1.94 -9.88 3.38
CA ALA A 342 -1.54 -10.83 4.42
C ALA A 342 -2.61 -11.07 5.49
N ILE A 343 -3.72 -10.31 5.52
CA ILE A 343 -4.78 -10.50 6.50
C ILE A 343 -5.43 -11.86 6.29
N ARG A 344 -5.56 -12.63 7.39
CA ARG A 344 -6.16 -13.97 7.32
C ARG A 344 -7.64 -13.90 6.93
N PRO A 345 -8.10 -14.75 6.00
CA PRO A 345 -9.50 -14.80 5.59
C PRO A 345 -10.48 -14.96 6.76
N ALA A 346 -10.13 -15.72 7.79
CA ALA A 346 -10.96 -15.93 8.97
C ALA A 346 -11.28 -14.63 9.74
N THR A 347 -10.42 -13.60 9.66
CA THR A 347 -10.68 -12.29 10.26
C THR A 347 -11.51 -11.40 9.34
N LEU A 348 -11.33 -11.57 8.03
CA LEU A 348 -12.05 -10.81 7.01
C LEU A 348 -13.42 -11.44 6.66
N ASP A 349 -13.49 -12.76 6.60
CA ASP A 349 -14.70 -13.51 6.26
C ASP A 349 -14.74 -14.84 7.04
N PRO A 350 -15.27 -14.83 8.26
CA PRO A 350 -15.33 -16.00 9.13
C PRO A 350 -16.26 -17.11 8.59
N ALA A 351 -17.08 -16.84 7.59
CA ALA A 351 -17.90 -17.87 6.92
C ALA A 351 -17.09 -18.72 5.94
N THR A 352 -15.87 -18.33 5.59
CA THR A 352 -15.00 -19.14 4.74
C THR A 352 -14.52 -20.38 5.51
N PRO A 353 -14.85 -21.62 5.07
CA PRO A 353 -14.40 -22.84 5.76
C PRO A 353 -12.88 -22.84 5.87
N ARG A 354 -12.34 -23.20 7.04
CA ARG A 354 -10.91 -23.43 7.19
C ARG A 354 -10.51 -24.51 6.19
N SER A 355 -9.64 -24.18 5.24
CA SER A 355 -9.01 -25.18 4.38
C SER A 355 -8.23 -26.14 5.28
N THR A 356 -8.71 -27.38 5.41
CA THR A 356 -8.03 -28.48 6.13
C THR A 356 -6.94 -29.11 5.28
N ALA A 357 -6.44 -28.45 4.25
CA ALA A 357 -5.32 -28.96 3.47
C ALA A 357 -4.04 -28.90 4.31
N ALA A 358 -3.66 -30.05 4.82
CA ALA A 358 -2.32 -30.27 5.37
C ALA A 358 -1.26 -30.03 4.29
N PRO A 359 -0.10 -29.47 4.63
CA PRO A 359 0.99 -29.35 3.68
C PRO A 359 1.49 -30.75 3.28
N ARG A 360 1.52 -31.01 2.00
CA ARG A 360 2.24 -32.16 1.41
C ARG A 360 3.69 -31.81 1.20
#